data_7a5e624d5b00bc5d72eeea6682ad8de5
#
_entry.id   7a5e624d5b00bc5d72eeea6682ad8de5
#
_cell.length_a   1.000
_cell.length_b   1.000
_cell.length_c   1.000
_cell.angle_alpha   90.00
_cell.angle_beta   90.00
_cell.angle_gamma   90.00
#
_symmetry.space_group_name_H-M   'P 1'
#
loop_
_entity.id
_entity.type
_entity.pdbx_description
1 polymer ?
#
loop_
_entity_poly.entity_id
_entity_poly.type
_entity_poly.pdbx_seq_one_letter_code
_entity_poly.pdbx_strand_id
1 'polypeptide(L)'
;VARLLTASILVGSLTLVFTPSAQAQADFYKGKTVTLVVGSRVTGSLSIGAQIVARHIGRFIPGNPTGILRQMPGGAHLNATNYVYNVADADGLTILAANPQVATAQLLQVPAVRFDIRKFEWLGSSGAEGAIFSIRPDLPYKTFQELRDSQREIIAGTTGPGSNSHDVPLLLKEFAGLKIKLVSGYAANADIRLALERKEVDAWTSMATTVRLAGERGIVRPLVRSSRAPVRTLNDLPVDEDLATSDLGRSLMLIRGTPLAIGRPYAARPGTPPDRVAMLRDAIAKLVVDPQFLAESNAAQIEMEHITADEVVKRFDAMINQPPEAIEAMHKYIKPAD
;
A
#
# COMPACT_ATOMS: atom_id res chain seq x y z
N VAL A 1 14.90 43.63 72.71
CA VAL A 1 14.55 43.67 71.29
C VAL A 1 14.69 42.29 70.75
N ALA A 2 13.59 41.52 70.69
CA ALA A 2 13.51 40.14 70.15
C ALA A 2 12.90 40.20 68.77
N ARG A 3 13.60 39.67 67.75
CA ARG A 3 13.12 39.48 66.41
C ARG A 3 12.58 38.03 66.25
N LEU A 4 11.27 37.90 66.01
CA LEU A 4 10.63 36.68 65.61
C LEU A 4 10.83 36.44 64.10
N LEU A 5 11.46 35.31 63.74
CA LEU A 5 11.55 34.82 62.41
C LEU A 5 10.35 33.88 62.15
N THR A 6 9.45 34.27 61.27
CA THR A 6 8.37 33.45 60.77
C THR A 6 8.88 32.64 59.56
N ALA A 7 8.96 31.32 59.72
CA ALA A 7 9.26 30.37 58.59
C ALA A 7 7.96 30.00 57.90
N SER A 8 7.81 30.40 56.62
CA SER A 8 6.73 29.98 55.74
C SER A 8 7.06 28.62 55.12
N ILE A 9 6.29 27.60 55.47
CA ILE A 9 6.37 26.26 54.85
C ILE A 9 5.54 26.28 53.57
N LEU A 10 6.21 26.20 52.43
CA LEU A 10 5.59 26.05 51.12
C LEU A 10 5.25 24.57 50.91
N VAL A 11 3.98 24.19 51.04
CA VAL A 11 3.48 22.85 50.73
C VAL A 11 3.28 22.77 49.21
N GLY A 12 4.25 22.20 48.49
CA GLY A 12 4.14 21.90 47.08
C GLY A 12 3.19 20.73 46.85
N SER A 13 2.02 20.99 46.28
CA SER A 13 1.09 19.95 45.84
C SER A 13 1.65 19.24 44.64
N LEU A 14 2.18 18.02 44.83
CA LEU A 14 2.61 17.12 43.76
C LEU A 14 1.36 16.51 43.11
N THR A 15 0.93 17.08 41.97
CA THR A 15 -0.13 16.48 41.16
C THR A 15 0.43 15.21 40.49
N LEU A 16 0.08 14.06 41.03
CA LEU A 16 0.31 12.76 40.36
C LEU A 16 -0.59 12.71 39.09
N VAL A 17 0.03 12.91 37.94
CA VAL A 17 -0.58 12.60 36.66
C VAL A 17 -0.66 11.08 36.56
N PHE A 18 -1.82 10.49 36.83
CA PHE A 18 -2.09 9.08 36.54
C PHE A 18 -2.09 8.89 35.03
N THR A 19 -0.98 8.46 34.46
CA THR A 19 -0.99 7.82 33.12
C THR A 19 -1.73 6.49 33.29
N PRO A 20 -2.78 6.20 32.49
CA PRO A 20 -3.41 4.89 32.51
C PRO A 20 -2.32 3.84 32.25
N SER A 21 -2.13 2.95 33.21
CA SER A 21 -0.98 2.04 33.23
C SER A 21 -1.12 1.03 32.09
N ALA A 22 0.00 0.61 31.49
CA ALA A 22 0.08 -0.50 30.54
C ALA A 22 -0.69 -1.76 31.00
N GLN A 23 -0.92 -1.88 32.31
CA GLN A 23 -1.69 -2.94 32.94
C GLN A 23 -3.20 -2.87 32.59
N ALA A 24 -3.82 -1.69 32.60
CA ALA A 24 -5.24 -1.54 32.28
C ALA A 24 -5.51 -1.84 30.79
N GLN A 25 -4.52 -1.58 29.93
CA GLN A 25 -4.58 -1.88 28.49
C GLN A 25 -4.39 -3.38 28.21
N ALA A 26 -3.47 -4.05 28.93
CA ALA A 26 -3.29 -5.49 28.85
C ALA A 26 -4.56 -6.23 29.29
N ASP A 27 -5.26 -5.72 30.30
CA ASP A 27 -6.50 -6.28 30.80
C ASP A 27 -7.64 -6.17 29.76
N PHE A 28 -7.64 -5.12 28.92
CA PHE A 28 -8.66 -4.99 27.87
C PHE A 28 -8.60 -6.10 26.82
N TYR A 29 -7.41 -6.43 26.32
CA TYR A 29 -7.25 -7.42 25.26
C TYR A 29 -7.18 -8.86 25.75
N LYS A 30 -7.00 -9.09 27.04
CA LYS A 30 -6.90 -10.43 27.65
C LYS A 30 -8.16 -11.26 27.42
N GLY A 31 -7.98 -12.43 26.80
CA GLY A 31 -9.09 -13.34 26.46
C GLY A 31 -10.00 -12.84 25.34
N LYS A 32 -9.64 -11.75 24.67
CA LYS A 32 -10.39 -11.20 23.53
C LYS A 32 -9.89 -11.75 22.19
N THR A 33 -10.67 -11.48 21.17
CA THR A 33 -10.33 -11.77 19.77
C THR A 33 -10.16 -10.47 18.99
N VAL A 34 -9.04 -10.33 18.30
CA VAL A 34 -8.80 -9.26 17.32
C VAL A 34 -9.13 -9.82 15.94
N THR A 35 -10.11 -9.21 15.27
CA THR A 35 -10.60 -9.64 13.96
C THR A 35 -10.02 -8.75 12.86
N LEU A 36 -9.22 -9.34 11.96
CA LEU A 36 -8.82 -8.68 10.73
C LEU A 36 -9.89 -8.91 9.67
N VAL A 37 -10.47 -7.83 9.16
CA VAL A 37 -11.49 -7.87 8.09
C VAL A 37 -10.82 -7.56 6.75
N VAL A 38 -11.02 -8.42 5.75
CA VAL A 38 -10.45 -8.27 4.41
C VAL A 38 -11.51 -8.39 3.33
N GLY A 39 -11.43 -7.56 2.30
CA GLY A 39 -12.40 -7.51 1.19
C GLY A 39 -12.13 -8.51 0.06
N SER A 40 -11.22 -9.46 0.22
CA SER A 40 -10.87 -10.45 -0.79
C SER A 40 -11.19 -11.88 -0.37
N ARG A 41 -11.22 -12.79 -1.36
CA ARG A 41 -11.39 -14.24 -1.11
C ARG A 41 -10.08 -14.87 -0.63
N VAL A 42 -10.15 -16.10 -0.11
CA VAL A 42 -9.04 -16.85 0.52
C VAL A 42 -7.77 -16.89 -0.33
N THR A 43 -7.89 -17.02 -1.63
CA THR A 43 -6.77 -17.22 -2.56
C THR A 43 -6.06 -15.94 -3.00
N GLY A 44 -6.56 -14.76 -2.63
CA GLY A 44 -5.94 -13.49 -2.97
C GLY A 44 -4.71 -13.20 -2.09
N SER A 45 -3.65 -12.61 -2.67
CA SER A 45 -2.41 -12.26 -1.95
C SER A 45 -2.66 -11.36 -0.73
N LEU A 46 -3.64 -10.44 -0.84
CA LEU A 46 -4.06 -9.60 0.28
C LEU A 46 -4.64 -10.43 1.44
N SER A 47 -5.50 -11.44 1.13
CA SER A 47 -6.05 -12.35 2.15
C SER A 47 -4.98 -13.23 2.77
N ILE A 48 -4.05 -13.75 1.98
CA ILE A 48 -2.94 -14.58 2.48
C ILE A 48 -2.07 -13.73 3.44
N GLY A 49 -1.69 -12.52 3.04
CA GLY A 49 -0.94 -11.61 3.91
C GLY A 49 -1.68 -11.27 5.20
N ALA A 50 -2.97 -10.93 5.11
CA ALA A 50 -3.79 -10.64 6.29
C ALA A 50 -3.98 -11.88 7.21
N GLN A 51 -4.03 -13.10 6.65
CA GLN A 51 -4.09 -14.33 7.43
C GLN A 51 -2.80 -14.56 8.22
N ILE A 52 -1.64 -14.30 7.63
CA ILE A 52 -0.35 -14.40 8.32
C ILE A 52 -0.30 -13.37 9.45
N VAL A 53 -0.68 -12.11 9.17
CA VAL A 53 -0.78 -11.07 10.20
C VAL A 53 -1.72 -11.49 11.34
N ALA A 54 -2.90 -12.01 11.03
CA ALA A 54 -3.87 -12.45 12.04
C ALA A 54 -3.28 -13.53 12.98
N ARG A 55 -2.54 -14.50 12.44
CA ARG A 55 -1.91 -15.56 13.27
C ARG A 55 -0.86 -15.04 14.25
N HIS A 56 -0.17 -13.97 13.89
CA HIS A 56 0.98 -13.50 14.66
C HIS A 56 0.71 -12.26 15.52
N ILE A 57 -0.24 -11.39 15.14
CA ILE A 57 -0.40 -10.07 15.74
C ILE A 57 -0.67 -10.10 17.24
N GLY A 58 -1.41 -11.12 17.71
CA GLY A 58 -1.75 -11.25 19.14
C GLY A 58 -0.52 -11.32 20.05
N ARG A 59 0.61 -11.83 19.57
CA ARG A 59 1.88 -11.90 20.34
C ARG A 59 2.46 -10.53 20.67
N PHE A 60 2.08 -9.50 19.93
CA PHE A 60 2.59 -8.15 20.05
C PHE A 60 1.60 -7.18 20.70
N ILE A 61 0.37 -7.64 20.96
CA ILE A 61 -0.65 -6.88 21.68
C ILE A 61 -0.65 -7.32 23.15
N PRO A 62 -0.52 -6.39 24.12
CA PRO A 62 -0.64 -6.71 25.53
C PRO A 62 -1.93 -7.48 25.84
N GLY A 63 -1.84 -8.53 26.65
CA GLY A 63 -2.96 -9.43 26.91
C GLY A 63 -3.07 -10.62 25.94
N ASN A 64 -2.23 -10.67 24.90
CA ASN A 64 -2.12 -11.77 23.92
C ASN A 64 -3.47 -12.24 23.37
N PRO A 65 -4.27 -11.33 22.74
CA PRO A 65 -5.56 -11.71 22.16
C PRO A 65 -5.37 -12.70 21.01
N THR A 66 -6.40 -13.50 20.75
CA THR A 66 -6.43 -14.36 19.56
C THR A 66 -6.69 -13.50 18.31
N GLY A 67 -5.82 -13.60 17.30
CA GLY A 67 -6.07 -12.95 16.00
C GLY A 67 -6.78 -13.90 15.04
N ILE A 68 -7.83 -13.43 14.37
CA ILE A 68 -8.57 -14.19 13.34
C ILE A 68 -8.76 -13.35 12.07
N LEU A 69 -8.94 -14.01 10.93
CA LEU A 69 -9.31 -13.37 9.67
C LEU A 69 -10.80 -13.56 9.38
N ARG A 70 -11.48 -12.46 9.05
CA ARG A 70 -12.84 -12.43 8.52
C ARG A 70 -12.85 -11.91 7.09
N GLN A 71 -13.34 -12.70 6.17
CA GLN A 71 -13.45 -12.31 4.77
C GLN A 71 -14.83 -11.70 4.50
N MET A 72 -14.85 -10.56 3.82
CA MET A 72 -16.05 -9.86 3.38
C MET A 72 -15.89 -9.42 1.91
N PRO A 73 -15.84 -10.36 0.95
CA PRO A 73 -15.63 -10.04 -0.46
C PRO A 73 -16.83 -9.29 -1.05
N GLY A 74 -16.57 -8.57 -2.13
CA GLY A 74 -17.57 -7.87 -2.92
C GLY A 74 -17.34 -6.38 -3.04
N GLY A 75 -17.94 -5.78 -4.10
CA GLY A 75 -17.83 -4.36 -4.40
C GLY A 75 -16.38 -3.88 -4.56
N ALA A 76 -15.50 -4.64 -5.18
CA ALA A 76 -14.08 -4.31 -5.29
C ALA A 76 -13.47 -3.89 -3.93
N HIS A 77 -13.67 -4.70 -2.88
CA HIS A 77 -13.27 -4.47 -1.48
C HIS A 77 -14.09 -3.43 -0.69
N LEU A 78 -15.04 -2.72 -1.32
CA LEU A 78 -15.83 -1.69 -0.66
C LEU A 78 -16.71 -2.23 0.47
N ASN A 79 -17.21 -3.48 0.36
CA ASN A 79 -18.02 -4.09 1.41
C ASN A 79 -17.29 -4.15 2.75
N ALA A 80 -16.07 -4.66 2.76
CA ALA A 80 -15.23 -4.74 3.97
C ALA A 80 -14.89 -3.34 4.52
N THR A 81 -14.51 -2.43 3.63
CA THR A 81 -14.13 -1.05 4.01
C THR A 81 -15.30 -0.29 4.61
N ASN A 82 -16.48 -0.32 3.96
CA ASN A 82 -17.70 0.28 4.47
C ASN A 82 -18.14 -0.32 5.81
N TYR A 83 -18.02 -1.65 5.97
CA TYR A 83 -18.36 -2.34 7.22
C TYR A 83 -17.48 -1.84 8.37
N VAL A 84 -16.16 -1.83 8.20
CA VAL A 84 -15.26 -1.38 9.29
C VAL A 84 -15.45 0.10 9.59
N TYR A 85 -15.70 0.94 8.58
CA TYR A 85 -15.91 2.36 8.78
C TYR A 85 -17.21 2.70 9.52
N ASN A 86 -18.33 2.04 9.17
CA ASN A 86 -19.66 2.46 9.61
C ASN A 86 -20.29 1.55 10.66
N VAL A 87 -19.92 0.25 10.72
CA VAL A 87 -20.65 -0.78 11.46
C VAL A 87 -19.85 -1.40 12.59
N ALA A 88 -18.56 -1.71 12.37
CA ALA A 88 -17.72 -2.30 13.41
C ALA A 88 -17.64 -1.40 14.65
N ASP A 89 -17.43 -1.95 15.84
CA ASP A 89 -17.22 -1.16 17.04
C ASP A 89 -15.89 -0.39 16.99
N ALA A 90 -15.87 0.84 17.52
CA ALA A 90 -14.68 1.67 17.63
C ALA A 90 -13.85 1.32 18.87
N ASP A 91 -13.64 0.05 19.13
CA ASP A 91 -13.00 -0.46 20.35
C ASP A 91 -11.58 -1.02 20.12
N GLY A 92 -11.11 -1.08 18.88
CA GLY A 92 -9.80 -1.61 18.52
C GLY A 92 -9.74 -3.13 18.40
N LEU A 93 -10.85 -3.86 18.48
CA LEU A 93 -10.90 -5.31 18.27
C LEU A 93 -11.15 -5.68 16.80
N THR A 94 -11.59 -4.73 15.97
CA THR A 94 -11.77 -4.93 14.53
C THR A 94 -10.78 -4.07 13.74
N ILE A 95 -9.97 -4.71 12.91
CA ILE A 95 -8.94 -4.09 12.07
C ILE A 95 -9.29 -4.36 10.61
N LEU A 96 -9.34 -3.33 9.78
CA LEU A 96 -9.42 -3.46 8.33
C LEU A 96 -8.02 -3.80 7.77
N ALA A 97 -7.88 -4.94 7.10
CA ALA A 97 -6.78 -5.20 6.17
C ALA A 97 -7.20 -4.63 4.82
N ALA A 98 -6.90 -3.35 4.61
CA ALA A 98 -7.44 -2.58 3.50
C ALA A 98 -6.77 -2.93 2.18
N ASN A 99 -7.57 -2.91 1.10
CA ASN A 99 -7.00 -2.76 -0.23
C ASN A 99 -6.82 -1.26 -0.50
N PRO A 100 -5.60 -0.75 -0.73
CA PRO A 100 -5.36 0.68 -0.90
C PRO A 100 -6.04 1.26 -2.16
N GLN A 101 -6.46 0.44 -3.11
CA GLN A 101 -7.23 0.88 -4.29
C GLN A 101 -8.60 1.48 -3.94
N VAL A 102 -9.11 1.28 -2.71
CA VAL A 102 -10.36 1.92 -2.26
C VAL A 102 -10.22 3.46 -2.21
N ALA A 103 -8.99 3.99 -2.09
CA ALA A 103 -8.72 5.42 -2.21
C ALA A 103 -8.99 5.93 -3.64
N THR A 104 -8.62 5.16 -4.67
CA THR A 104 -8.95 5.46 -6.06
C THR A 104 -10.47 5.47 -6.28
N ALA A 105 -11.19 4.51 -5.68
CA ALA A 105 -12.66 4.48 -5.75
C ALA A 105 -13.28 5.72 -5.11
N GLN A 106 -12.73 6.22 -4.01
CA GLN A 106 -13.18 7.48 -3.40
C GLN A 106 -12.92 8.69 -4.31
N LEU A 107 -11.72 8.79 -4.91
CA LEU A 107 -11.39 9.88 -5.84
C LEU A 107 -12.30 9.89 -7.07
N LEU A 108 -12.61 8.72 -7.61
CA LEU A 108 -13.53 8.55 -8.75
C LEU A 108 -15.00 8.66 -8.35
N GLN A 109 -15.30 8.99 -7.09
CA GLN A 109 -16.65 9.19 -6.56
C GLN A 109 -17.58 7.98 -6.84
N VAL A 110 -17.04 6.75 -6.75
CA VAL A 110 -17.83 5.54 -6.95
C VAL A 110 -19.01 5.53 -5.97
N PRO A 111 -20.26 5.39 -6.45
CA PRO A 111 -21.46 5.56 -5.60
C PRO A 111 -21.56 4.60 -4.40
N ALA A 112 -20.86 3.46 -4.44
CA ALA A 112 -20.82 2.49 -3.35
C ALA A 112 -19.86 2.88 -2.21
N VAL A 113 -19.04 3.93 -2.35
CA VAL A 113 -18.13 4.41 -1.31
C VAL A 113 -18.95 5.11 -0.21
N ARG A 114 -18.81 4.63 1.04
CA ARG A 114 -19.49 5.13 2.24
C ARG A 114 -18.51 5.44 3.36
N PHE A 115 -17.28 5.80 3.04
CA PHE A 115 -16.20 6.12 3.97
C PHE A 115 -15.43 7.35 3.49
N ASP A 116 -14.65 7.94 4.39
CA ASP A 116 -13.59 8.90 4.06
C ASP A 116 -12.26 8.28 4.49
N ILE A 117 -11.37 8.02 3.51
CA ILE A 117 -10.07 7.39 3.72
C ILE A 117 -9.20 8.16 4.72
N ARG A 118 -9.39 9.48 4.85
CA ARG A 118 -8.64 10.37 5.74
C ARG A 118 -9.05 10.22 7.21
N LYS A 119 -10.24 9.67 7.47
CA LYS A 119 -10.80 9.56 8.83
C LYS A 119 -10.52 8.23 9.51
N PHE A 120 -9.98 7.26 8.80
CA PHE A 120 -9.56 6.00 9.42
C PHE A 120 -8.40 6.23 10.39
N GLU A 121 -8.36 5.44 11.45
CA GLU A 121 -7.20 5.34 12.33
C GLU A 121 -6.19 4.38 11.70
N TRP A 122 -5.31 4.90 10.85
CA TRP A 122 -4.30 4.09 10.18
C TRP A 122 -3.28 3.55 11.18
N LEU A 123 -2.97 2.26 11.05
CA LEU A 123 -2.09 1.52 11.96
C LEU A 123 -0.70 1.25 11.36
N GLY A 124 -0.54 1.52 10.08
CA GLY A 124 0.65 1.22 9.29
C GLY A 124 0.35 0.23 8.19
N SER A 125 1.41 -0.22 7.50
CA SER A 125 1.32 -1.24 6.45
C SER A 125 2.40 -2.30 6.63
N SER A 126 2.11 -3.52 6.19
CA SER A 126 3.05 -4.65 6.24
C SER A 126 3.84 -4.84 4.94
N GLY A 127 3.75 -3.95 3.99
CA GLY A 127 4.55 -4.02 2.79
C GLY A 127 4.10 -3.06 1.72
N ALA A 128 5.08 -2.55 0.98
CA ALA A 128 4.87 -1.84 -0.26
C ALA A 128 4.94 -2.81 -1.44
N GLU A 129 4.34 -2.41 -2.52
CA GLU A 129 4.47 -3.07 -3.81
C GLU A 129 4.87 -2.02 -4.85
N GLY A 130 5.50 -2.44 -5.94
CA GLY A 130 5.82 -1.58 -7.06
C GLY A 130 5.49 -2.31 -8.35
N ALA A 131 5.16 -1.58 -9.41
CA ALA A 131 5.16 -2.14 -10.74
C ALA A 131 6.39 -1.63 -11.50
N ILE A 132 6.99 -2.48 -12.31
CA ILE A 132 8.20 -2.20 -13.05
C ILE A 132 7.92 -2.35 -14.54
N PHE A 133 8.17 -1.30 -15.29
CA PHE A 133 8.23 -1.34 -16.74
C PHE A 133 9.59 -1.89 -17.18
N SER A 134 9.56 -2.91 -18.00
CA SER A 134 10.75 -3.66 -18.45
C SER A 134 10.68 -3.92 -19.93
N ILE A 135 11.83 -4.09 -20.57
CA ILE A 135 11.95 -4.45 -21.99
C ILE A 135 12.70 -5.76 -22.15
N ARG A 136 12.65 -6.35 -23.36
CA ARG A 136 13.48 -7.49 -23.73
C ARG A 136 14.96 -7.15 -23.60
N PRO A 137 15.81 -8.05 -23.10
CA PRO A 137 17.22 -7.79 -22.84
C PRO A 137 18.07 -7.69 -24.14
N ASP A 138 17.58 -8.24 -25.26
CA ASP A 138 18.24 -8.18 -26.55
C ASP A 138 18.06 -6.84 -27.28
N LEU A 139 17.19 -5.96 -26.78
CA LEU A 139 17.10 -4.59 -27.26
C LEU A 139 18.34 -3.77 -26.84
N PRO A 140 18.87 -2.85 -27.68
CA PRO A 140 20.12 -2.17 -27.41
C PRO A 140 20.08 -1.10 -26.33
N TYR A 141 18.91 -0.90 -25.71
CA TYR A 141 18.67 0.16 -24.71
C TYR A 141 18.91 -0.36 -23.31
N LYS A 142 19.78 0.33 -22.54
CA LYS A 142 20.12 0.00 -21.16
C LYS A 142 19.36 0.85 -20.15
N THR A 143 18.92 2.03 -20.56
CA THR A 143 18.25 3.01 -19.71
C THR A 143 16.93 3.49 -20.35
N PHE A 144 16.05 4.07 -19.52
CA PHE A 144 14.85 4.74 -20.01
C PHE A 144 15.18 5.86 -20.99
N GLN A 145 16.25 6.65 -20.71
CA GLN A 145 16.66 7.77 -21.54
C GLN A 145 17.08 7.31 -22.94
N GLU A 146 17.91 6.26 -23.04
CA GLU A 146 18.34 5.68 -24.33
C GLU A 146 17.14 5.20 -25.15
N LEU A 147 16.17 4.54 -24.47
CA LEU A 147 14.95 4.09 -25.14
C LEU A 147 14.11 5.28 -25.65
N ARG A 148 13.93 6.30 -24.83
CA ARG A 148 13.18 7.51 -25.19
C ARG A 148 13.83 8.24 -26.36
N ASP A 149 15.14 8.43 -26.33
CA ASP A 149 15.87 9.19 -27.34
C ASP A 149 15.96 8.45 -28.68
N SER A 150 15.87 7.13 -28.66
CA SER A 150 15.85 6.31 -29.89
C SER A 150 14.60 6.53 -30.76
N GLN A 151 13.53 7.08 -30.18
CA GLN A 151 12.23 7.28 -30.83
C GLN A 151 11.65 6.01 -31.48
N ARG A 152 12.15 4.83 -31.13
CA ARG A 152 11.60 3.54 -31.58
C ARG A 152 10.24 3.31 -30.95
N GLU A 153 9.27 2.86 -31.73
CA GLU A 153 8.01 2.34 -31.20
C GLU A 153 8.24 1.00 -30.50
N ILE A 154 7.79 0.89 -29.25
CA ILE A 154 7.86 -0.29 -28.40
C ILE A 154 6.48 -0.93 -28.31
N ILE A 155 6.41 -2.23 -28.57
CA ILE A 155 5.18 -3.00 -28.43
C ILE A 155 5.09 -3.50 -26.99
N ALA A 156 4.10 -3.00 -26.23
CA ALA A 156 3.85 -3.42 -24.85
C ALA A 156 2.59 -4.30 -24.79
N GLY A 157 2.74 -5.52 -24.29
CA GLY A 157 1.61 -6.41 -24.02
C GLY A 157 0.84 -5.99 -22.78
N THR A 158 -0.50 -6.10 -22.79
CA THR A 158 -1.37 -5.69 -21.68
C THR A 158 -2.59 -6.59 -21.51
N THR A 159 -3.01 -6.78 -20.26
CA THR A 159 -4.27 -7.47 -19.92
C THR A 159 -5.50 -6.55 -20.01
N GLY A 160 -5.30 -5.24 -20.24
CA GLY A 160 -6.38 -4.27 -20.40
C GLY A 160 -6.35 -3.15 -19.38
N PRO A 161 -7.22 -2.14 -19.57
CA PRO A 161 -7.33 -0.97 -18.70
C PRO A 161 -7.54 -1.33 -17.23
N GLY A 162 -6.94 -0.54 -16.33
CA GLY A 162 -6.96 -0.77 -14.87
C GLY A 162 -5.86 -1.69 -14.38
N SER A 163 -5.14 -2.39 -15.28
CA SER A 163 -4.00 -3.22 -14.91
C SER A 163 -2.68 -2.46 -14.94
N ASN A 164 -1.69 -2.93 -14.15
CA ASN A 164 -0.33 -2.39 -14.21
C ASN A 164 0.29 -2.49 -15.62
N SER A 165 0.00 -3.60 -16.33
CA SER A 165 0.52 -3.85 -17.67
C SER A 165 -0.05 -2.89 -18.72
N HIS A 166 -1.16 -2.23 -18.45
CA HIS A 166 -1.78 -1.25 -19.31
C HIS A 166 -1.46 0.19 -18.89
N ASP A 167 -1.78 0.52 -17.61
CA ASP A 167 -1.79 1.91 -17.17
C ASP A 167 -0.39 2.51 -17.07
N VAL A 168 0.62 1.72 -16.64
CA VAL A 168 1.99 2.21 -16.55
C VAL A 168 2.56 2.57 -17.93
N PRO A 169 2.56 1.67 -18.93
CA PRO A 169 3.06 2.04 -20.25
C PRO A 169 2.19 3.09 -20.95
N LEU A 170 0.88 3.15 -20.67
CA LEU A 170 0.04 4.23 -21.18
C LEU A 170 0.49 5.60 -20.66
N LEU A 171 0.72 5.73 -19.34
CA LEU A 171 1.18 6.99 -18.76
C LEU A 171 2.61 7.36 -19.22
N LEU A 172 3.50 6.38 -19.39
CA LEU A 172 4.83 6.62 -19.96
C LEU A 172 4.77 7.10 -21.41
N LYS A 173 3.81 6.58 -22.20
CA LYS A 173 3.54 7.04 -23.56
C LYS A 173 3.04 8.47 -23.59
N GLU A 174 1.99 8.78 -22.82
CA GLU A 174 1.30 10.07 -22.88
C GLU A 174 2.12 11.20 -22.21
N PHE A 175 2.89 10.89 -21.15
CA PHE A 175 3.50 11.90 -20.29
C PHE A 175 5.00 11.79 -20.07
N ALA A 176 5.68 10.77 -20.60
CA ALA A 176 7.13 10.62 -20.45
C ALA A 176 7.89 10.48 -21.79
N GLY A 177 7.19 10.68 -22.90
CA GLY A 177 7.79 10.75 -24.24
C GLY A 177 8.22 9.42 -24.85
N LEU A 178 7.76 8.27 -24.35
CA LEU A 178 7.96 6.99 -24.99
C LEU A 178 6.96 6.79 -26.14
N LYS A 179 7.42 6.22 -27.25
CA LYS A 179 6.57 5.74 -28.33
C LYS A 179 6.16 4.30 -28.02
N ILE A 180 4.94 4.10 -27.55
CA ILE A 180 4.42 2.79 -27.15
C ILE A 180 3.15 2.45 -27.94
N LYS A 181 3.13 1.23 -28.50
CA LYS A 181 1.93 0.58 -29.01
C LYS A 181 1.47 -0.45 -27.98
N LEU A 182 0.28 -0.24 -27.40
CA LEU A 182 -0.33 -1.18 -26.48
C LEU A 182 -1.05 -2.27 -27.27
N VAL A 183 -0.77 -3.54 -26.93
CA VAL A 183 -1.44 -4.72 -27.50
C VAL A 183 -2.17 -5.42 -26.38
N SER A 184 -3.51 -5.29 -26.37
CA SER A 184 -4.41 -5.88 -25.38
C SER A 184 -4.89 -7.27 -25.82
N GLY A 185 -5.46 -8.03 -24.87
CA GLY A 185 -6.08 -9.33 -25.13
C GLY A 185 -5.35 -10.50 -24.46
N TYR A 186 -4.28 -10.25 -23.73
CA TYR A 186 -3.64 -11.28 -22.90
C TYR A 186 -4.52 -11.59 -21.69
N ALA A 187 -4.80 -12.88 -21.44
CA ALA A 187 -5.65 -13.31 -20.35
C ALA A 187 -5.00 -13.09 -18.97
N ALA A 188 -3.67 -13.23 -18.91
CA ALA A 188 -2.89 -13.05 -17.67
C ALA A 188 -1.55 -12.37 -17.95
N ASN A 189 -0.96 -11.80 -16.91
CA ASN A 189 0.37 -11.16 -17.01
C ASN A 189 1.48 -12.18 -17.35
N ALA A 190 1.30 -13.44 -16.98
CA ALA A 190 2.21 -14.52 -17.36
C ALA A 190 2.23 -14.77 -18.91
N ASP A 191 1.10 -14.59 -19.59
CA ASP A 191 1.01 -14.75 -21.03
C ASP A 191 1.77 -13.65 -21.76
N ILE A 192 1.75 -12.43 -21.23
CA ILE A 192 2.57 -11.31 -21.75
C ILE A 192 4.06 -11.63 -21.61
N ARG A 193 4.48 -12.21 -20.49
CA ARG A 193 5.87 -12.64 -20.31
C ARG A 193 6.28 -13.69 -21.33
N LEU A 194 5.43 -14.68 -21.61
CA LEU A 194 5.69 -15.68 -22.64
C LEU A 194 5.78 -15.06 -24.05
N ALA A 195 4.90 -14.11 -24.36
CA ALA A 195 4.95 -13.36 -25.64
C ALA A 195 6.25 -12.54 -25.75
N LEU A 196 6.73 -11.95 -24.63
CA LEU A 196 8.01 -11.25 -24.59
C LEU A 196 9.19 -12.20 -24.86
N GLU A 197 9.21 -13.39 -24.25
CA GLU A 197 10.23 -14.40 -24.48
C GLU A 197 10.24 -14.90 -25.97
N ARG A 198 9.06 -14.95 -26.60
CA ARG A 198 8.89 -15.28 -28.04
C ARG A 198 9.16 -14.11 -28.96
N LYS A 199 9.47 -12.92 -28.43
CA LYS A 199 9.69 -11.65 -29.15
C LYS A 199 8.47 -11.13 -29.92
N GLU A 200 7.27 -11.51 -29.48
CA GLU A 200 5.99 -11.01 -30.02
C GLU A 200 5.69 -9.62 -29.52
N VAL A 201 6.18 -9.28 -28.29
CA VAL A 201 6.14 -7.95 -27.69
C VAL A 201 7.53 -7.53 -27.21
N ASP A 202 7.76 -6.22 -27.09
CA ASP A 202 9.05 -5.65 -26.69
C ASP A 202 9.12 -5.33 -25.20
N ALA A 203 7.97 -5.05 -24.58
CA ALA A 203 7.89 -4.59 -23.18
C ALA A 203 6.84 -5.35 -22.37
N TRP A 204 7.13 -5.44 -21.09
CA TRP A 204 6.30 -6.07 -20.08
C TRP A 204 6.33 -5.27 -18.78
N THR A 205 5.15 -5.02 -18.21
CA THR A 205 5.02 -4.39 -16.90
C THR A 205 4.39 -5.36 -15.91
N SER A 206 5.06 -5.59 -14.80
CA SER A 206 4.59 -6.48 -13.75
C SER A 206 5.03 -5.99 -12.36
N MET A 207 4.59 -6.72 -11.32
CA MET A 207 5.00 -6.43 -9.95
C MET A 207 6.51 -6.60 -9.78
N ALA A 208 7.10 -5.77 -8.92
CA ALA A 208 8.55 -5.67 -8.74
C ALA A 208 9.21 -7.02 -8.42
N THR A 209 8.62 -7.81 -7.50
CA THR A 209 9.13 -9.16 -7.18
C THR A 209 9.19 -10.07 -8.40
N THR A 210 8.15 -10.05 -9.24
CA THR A 210 8.09 -10.88 -10.46
C THR A 210 9.11 -10.43 -11.49
N VAL A 211 9.26 -9.11 -11.67
CA VAL A 211 10.25 -8.53 -12.60
C VAL A 211 11.67 -8.79 -12.11
N ARG A 212 11.94 -8.68 -10.82
CA ARG A 212 13.25 -8.98 -10.23
C ARG A 212 13.67 -10.41 -10.55
N LEU A 213 12.80 -11.40 -10.28
CA LEU A 213 13.08 -12.81 -10.55
C LEU A 213 13.26 -13.09 -12.05
N ALA A 214 12.52 -12.41 -12.92
CA ALA A 214 12.70 -12.51 -14.37
C ALA A 214 14.01 -11.85 -14.83
N GLY A 215 14.40 -10.73 -14.24
CA GLY A 215 15.67 -10.03 -14.52
C GLY A 215 16.89 -10.85 -14.09
N GLU A 216 16.86 -11.49 -12.93
CA GLU A 216 17.92 -12.41 -12.45
C GLU A 216 18.14 -13.59 -13.40
N ARG A 217 17.09 -14.00 -14.12
CA ARG A 217 17.14 -15.04 -15.16
C ARG A 217 17.49 -14.51 -16.56
N GLY A 218 17.73 -13.21 -16.70
CA GLY A 218 18.02 -12.60 -18.00
C GLY A 218 16.84 -12.52 -18.96
N ILE A 219 15.59 -12.66 -18.47
CA ILE A 219 14.37 -12.63 -19.29
C ILE A 219 13.97 -11.19 -19.63
N VAL A 220 14.22 -10.24 -18.73
CA VAL A 220 13.85 -8.82 -18.87
C VAL A 220 14.98 -7.91 -18.43
N ARG A 221 14.97 -6.69 -18.93
CA ARG A 221 15.73 -5.55 -18.42
C ARG A 221 14.77 -4.55 -17.82
N PRO A 222 14.75 -4.36 -16.47
CA PRO A 222 13.96 -3.34 -15.80
C PRO A 222 14.45 -1.94 -16.18
N LEU A 223 13.54 -0.99 -16.43
CA LEU A 223 13.89 0.39 -16.81
C LEU A 223 13.25 1.47 -15.93
N VAL A 224 12.01 1.28 -15.45
CA VAL A 224 11.26 2.29 -14.70
C VAL A 224 10.45 1.62 -13.61
N ARG A 225 10.44 2.19 -12.42
CA ARG A 225 9.50 1.83 -11.35
C ARG A 225 8.33 2.80 -11.30
N SER A 226 7.13 2.27 -11.14
CA SER A 226 5.91 3.08 -11.10
C SER A 226 5.49 3.32 -9.64
N SER A 227 6.25 4.01 -8.91
CA SER A 227 5.99 4.64 -7.60
C SER A 227 7.29 4.82 -6.81
N ARG A 228 7.24 5.67 -5.81
CA ARG A 228 8.36 5.90 -4.87
C ARG A 228 8.47 4.81 -3.80
N ALA A 229 7.65 3.77 -3.87
CA ALA A 229 7.76 2.65 -2.95
C ALA A 229 9.16 2.03 -3.02
N PRO A 230 9.76 1.63 -1.90
CA PRO A 230 10.94 0.80 -1.91
C PRO A 230 10.66 -0.50 -2.68
N VAL A 231 11.58 -0.86 -3.57
CA VAL A 231 11.52 -2.13 -4.30
C VAL A 231 12.88 -2.80 -4.20
N ARG A 232 12.93 -3.93 -3.53
CA ARG A 232 14.16 -4.63 -3.24
C ARG A 232 15.04 -4.78 -4.50
N THR A 233 16.30 -4.35 -4.42
CA THR A 233 17.30 -4.41 -5.52
C THR A 233 16.99 -3.58 -6.78
N LEU A 234 15.85 -2.88 -6.85
CA LEU A 234 15.44 -2.06 -8.01
C LEU A 234 15.23 -0.58 -7.64
N ASN A 235 15.75 -0.14 -6.48
CA ASN A 235 15.59 1.24 -6.01
C ASN A 235 16.32 2.28 -6.86
N ASP A 236 17.37 1.87 -7.58
CA ASP A 236 18.16 2.74 -8.46
C ASP A 236 17.45 3.06 -9.79
N LEU A 237 16.34 2.37 -10.09
CA LEU A 237 15.55 2.68 -11.28
C LEU A 237 14.85 4.04 -11.12
N PRO A 238 14.76 4.83 -12.21
CA PRO A 238 14.02 6.08 -12.18
C PRO A 238 12.55 5.82 -11.87
N VAL A 239 11.94 6.76 -11.15
CA VAL A 239 10.50 6.76 -10.84
C VAL A 239 9.76 7.42 -11.99
N ASP A 240 8.63 6.85 -12.41
CA ASP A 240 7.81 7.38 -13.49
C ASP A 240 7.37 8.84 -13.27
N GLU A 241 7.01 9.21 -12.04
CA GLU A 241 6.66 10.59 -11.66
C GLU A 241 7.77 11.60 -12.02
N ASP A 242 9.05 11.23 -11.87
CA ASP A 242 10.19 12.10 -12.18
C ASP A 242 10.48 12.17 -13.69
N LEU A 243 9.95 11.24 -14.47
CA LEU A 243 10.08 11.19 -15.92
C LEU A 243 8.96 11.95 -16.65
N ALA A 244 7.92 12.35 -15.92
CA ALA A 244 6.78 13.08 -16.48
C ALA A 244 7.19 14.45 -17.00
N THR A 245 6.73 14.79 -18.22
CA THR A 245 7.02 16.05 -18.92
C THR A 245 5.99 17.16 -18.62
N SER A 246 4.96 16.85 -17.82
CA SER A 246 3.93 17.79 -17.38
C SER A 246 3.49 17.51 -15.95
N ASP A 247 2.93 18.53 -15.28
CA ASP A 247 2.40 18.38 -13.91
C ASP A 247 1.18 17.45 -13.90
N LEU A 248 0.34 17.48 -14.92
CA LEU A 248 -0.76 16.53 -15.06
C LEU A 248 -0.26 15.09 -15.11
N GLY A 249 0.74 14.80 -15.93
CA GLY A 249 1.35 13.47 -16.02
C GLY A 249 1.92 13.02 -14.68
N ARG A 250 2.64 13.90 -13.98
CA ARG A 250 3.19 13.64 -12.63
C ARG A 250 2.08 13.31 -11.64
N SER A 251 1.00 14.08 -11.63
CA SER A 251 -0.17 13.86 -10.76
C SER A 251 -0.84 12.52 -11.03
N LEU A 252 -1.05 12.15 -12.30
CA LEU A 252 -1.65 10.87 -12.68
C LEU A 252 -0.76 9.67 -12.30
N MET A 253 0.55 9.78 -12.50
CA MET A 253 1.51 8.75 -12.09
C MET A 253 1.54 8.59 -10.56
N LEU A 254 1.52 9.70 -9.80
CA LEU A 254 1.43 9.66 -8.34
C LEU A 254 0.12 9.00 -7.88
N ILE A 255 -1.04 9.42 -8.40
CA ILE A 255 -2.33 8.83 -8.04
C ILE A 255 -2.32 7.33 -8.32
N ARG A 256 -1.82 6.93 -9.47
CA ARG A 256 -1.76 5.54 -9.89
C ARG A 256 -0.76 4.72 -9.06
N GLY A 257 0.37 5.30 -8.69
CA GLY A 257 1.44 4.64 -7.93
C GLY A 257 1.17 4.55 -6.43
N THR A 258 0.41 5.48 -5.86
CA THR A 258 0.18 5.58 -4.41
C THR A 258 -0.40 4.30 -3.78
N PRO A 259 -1.43 3.64 -4.33
CA PRO A 259 -1.94 2.39 -3.78
C PRO A 259 -0.87 1.29 -3.68
N LEU A 260 0.01 1.20 -4.68
CA LEU A 260 1.13 0.24 -4.67
C LEU A 260 2.17 0.62 -3.60
N ALA A 261 2.47 1.92 -3.49
CA ALA A 261 3.41 2.43 -2.50
C ALA A 261 2.94 2.21 -1.05
N ILE A 262 1.63 2.18 -0.82
CA ILE A 262 1.03 1.87 0.49
C ILE A 262 0.96 0.35 0.72
N GLY A 263 0.68 -0.42 -0.31
CA GLY A 263 0.73 -1.87 -0.32
C GLY A 263 -0.36 -2.56 0.50
N ARG A 264 -0.08 -2.98 1.74
CA ARG A 264 -0.99 -3.74 2.61
C ARG A 264 -1.28 -3.00 3.91
N PRO A 265 -2.05 -1.90 3.87
CA PRO A 265 -2.32 -1.08 5.03
C PRO A 265 -3.38 -1.69 5.96
N TYR A 266 -3.25 -1.35 7.24
CA TYR A 266 -4.19 -1.72 8.29
C TYR A 266 -4.79 -0.47 8.92
N ALA A 267 -6.08 -0.53 9.24
CA ALA A 267 -6.79 0.58 9.87
C ALA A 267 -7.80 0.10 10.90
N ALA A 268 -7.98 0.88 11.95
CA ALA A 268 -9.12 0.77 12.84
C ALA A 268 -10.20 1.79 12.44
N ARG A 269 -11.42 1.60 12.94
CA ARG A 269 -12.55 2.51 12.73
C ARG A 269 -12.24 3.91 13.26
N PRO A 270 -12.74 4.98 12.62
CA PRO A 270 -12.71 6.33 13.20
C PRO A 270 -13.30 6.38 14.61
N GLY A 271 -12.61 7.06 15.53
CA GLY A 271 -13.04 7.17 16.93
C GLY A 271 -12.58 6.00 17.82
N THR A 272 -11.76 5.09 17.34
CA THR A 272 -11.05 4.13 18.20
C THR A 272 -10.18 4.89 19.22
N PRO A 273 -10.20 4.54 20.52
CA PRO A 273 -9.44 5.23 21.55
C PRO A 273 -7.96 5.37 21.19
N PRO A 274 -7.35 6.57 21.35
CA PRO A 274 -5.98 6.84 20.93
C PRO A 274 -4.94 5.92 21.54
N ASP A 275 -5.12 5.49 22.78
CA ASP A 275 -4.25 4.54 23.46
C ASP A 275 -4.25 3.16 22.78
N ARG A 276 -5.41 2.71 22.30
CA ARG A 276 -5.54 1.46 21.54
C ARG A 276 -4.96 1.58 20.16
N VAL A 277 -5.16 2.71 19.49
CA VAL A 277 -4.52 3.00 18.19
C VAL A 277 -3.00 2.95 18.32
N ALA A 278 -2.43 3.60 19.33
CA ALA A 278 -0.99 3.59 19.57
C ALA A 278 -0.45 2.17 19.81
N MET A 279 -1.16 1.37 20.59
CA MET A 279 -0.81 -0.03 20.87
C MET A 279 -0.84 -0.90 19.61
N LEU A 280 -1.88 -0.74 18.78
CA LEU A 280 -2.00 -1.48 17.54
C LEU A 280 -0.94 -1.06 16.50
N ARG A 281 -0.56 0.22 16.46
CA ARG A 281 0.57 0.73 15.65
C ARG A 281 1.89 0.08 16.07
N ASP A 282 2.16 0.04 17.36
CA ASP A 282 3.35 -0.61 17.93
C ASP A 282 3.35 -2.12 17.63
N ALA A 283 2.19 -2.78 17.76
CA ALA A 283 2.05 -4.20 17.43
C ALA A 283 2.37 -4.51 15.95
N ILE A 284 1.86 -3.69 15.00
CA ILE A 284 2.18 -3.83 13.57
C ILE A 284 3.67 -3.60 13.33
N ALA A 285 4.28 -2.56 13.94
CA ALA A 285 5.70 -2.26 13.77
C ALA A 285 6.60 -3.40 14.25
N LYS A 286 6.28 -4.01 15.39
CA LYS A 286 7.01 -5.17 15.95
C LYS A 286 6.79 -6.45 15.13
N LEU A 287 5.56 -6.65 14.67
CA LEU A 287 5.19 -7.83 13.88
C LEU A 287 6.02 -7.94 12.59
N VAL A 288 6.12 -6.85 11.83
CA VAL A 288 6.73 -6.89 10.48
C VAL A 288 8.25 -7.09 10.48
N VAL A 289 8.89 -7.05 11.65
CA VAL A 289 10.32 -7.37 11.83
C VAL A 289 10.54 -8.69 12.59
N ASP A 290 9.47 -9.37 13.00
CA ASP A 290 9.55 -10.63 13.73
C ASP A 290 10.05 -11.77 12.82
N PRO A 291 11.09 -12.54 13.24
CA PRO A 291 11.66 -13.59 12.41
C PRO A 291 10.68 -14.70 12.03
N GLN A 292 9.73 -15.08 12.90
CA GLN A 292 8.75 -16.14 12.61
C GLN A 292 7.73 -15.66 11.60
N PHE A 293 7.25 -14.42 11.75
CA PHE A 293 6.36 -13.77 10.80
C PHE A 293 7.03 -13.65 9.42
N LEU A 294 8.28 -13.19 9.37
CA LEU A 294 9.04 -13.06 8.12
C LEU A 294 9.29 -14.41 7.44
N ALA A 295 9.61 -15.45 8.22
CA ALA A 295 9.81 -16.79 7.67
C ALA A 295 8.53 -17.33 6.99
N GLU A 296 7.37 -17.17 7.64
CA GLU A 296 6.09 -17.60 7.07
C GLU A 296 5.70 -16.78 5.84
N SER A 297 5.91 -15.46 5.88
CA SER A 297 5.63 -14.56 4.76
C SER A 297 6.51 -14.89 3.54
N ASN A 298 7.79 -15.14 3.76
CA ASN A 298 8.71 -15.56 2.69
C ASN A 298 8.33 -16.91 2.09
N ALA A 299 7.90 -17.88 2.90
CA ALA A 299 7.40 -19.16 2.42
C ALA A 299 6.14 -18.99 1.54
N ALA A 300 5.30 -18.01 1.85
CA ALA A 300 4.14 -17.63 1.05
C ALA A 300 4.51 -16.71 -0.15
N GLN A 301 5.78 -16.41 -0.37
CA GLN A 301 6.29 -15.48 -1.40
C GLN A 301 5.70 -14.06 -1.29
N ILE A 302 5.42 -13.60 -0.07
CA ILE A 302 4.93 -12.26 0.21
C ILE A 302 6.06 -11.47 0.88
N GLU A 303 6.60 -10.48 0.16
CA GLU A 303 7.58 -9.57 0.75
C GLU A 303 6.89 -8.65 1.77
N MET A 304 7.51 -8.51 2.94
CA MET A 304 7.02 -7.69 4.03
C MET A 304 8.01 -6.56 4.32
N GLU A 305 7.46 -5.38 4.56
CA GLU A 305 8.20 -4.17 4.87
C GLU A 305 7.34 -3.25 5.73
N HIS A 306 7.93 -2.66 6.76
CA HIS A 306 7.18 -1.74 7.61
C HIS A 306 7.05 -0.37 6.96
N ILE A 307 5.79 0.07 6.77
CA ILE A 307 5.45 1.45 6.45
C ILE A 307 4.67 2.00 7.64
N THR A 308 5.16 3.08 8.23
CA THR A 308 4.53 3.69 9.40
C THR A 308 3.13 4.22 9.08
N ALA A 309 2.29 4.36 10.11
CA ALA A 309 0.96 4.96 9.96
C ALA A 309 1.03 6.38 9.39
N ASP A 310 1.99 7.18 9.83
CA ASP A 310 2.17 8.56 9.36
C ASP A 310 2.56 8.62 7.88
N GLU A 311 3.39 7.68 7.41
CA GLU A 311 3.72 7.59 5.99
C GLU A 311 2.52 7.13 5.15
N VAL A 312 1.68 6.23 5.66
CA VAL A 312 0.42 5.82 5.01
C VAL A 312 -0.51 7.04 4.86
N VAL A 313 -0.71 7.80 5.94
CA VAL A 313 -1.53 9.03 5.92
C VAL A 313 -0.98 10.04 4.92
N LYS A 314 0.32 10.33 4.98
CA LYS A 314 0.99 11.28 4.07
C LYS A 314 0.80 10.91 2.61
N ARG A 315 0.89 9.61 2.27
CA ARG A 315 0.69 9.14 0.89
C ARG A 315 -0.75 9.28 0.44
N PHE A 316 -1.72 8.93 1.28
CA PHE A 316 -3.13 9.15 0.96
C PHE A 316 -3.46 10.62 0.81
N ASP A 317 -2.94 11.48 1.69
CA ASP A 317 -3.15 12.93 1.59
C ASP A 317 -2.54 13.50 0.30
N ALA A 318 -1.33 13.07 -0.07
CA ALA A 318 -0.71 13.47 -1.33
C ALA A 318 -1.56 13.05 -2.55
N MET A 319 -2.17 11.87 -2.51
CA MET A 319 -3.04 11.35 -3.57
C MET A 319 -4.37 12.12 -3.65
N ILE A 320 -5.01 12.38 -2.51
CA ILE A 320 -6.34 12.99 -2.47
C ILE A 320 -6.30 14.50 -2.78
N ASN A 321 -5.22 15.16 -2.41
CA ASN A 321 -5.05 16.61 -2.60
C ASN A 321 -4.47 16.97 -3.98
N GLN A 322 -4.57 16.09 -4.98
CA GLN A 322 -4.16 16.41 -6.34
C GLN A 322 -5.12 17.44 -6.99
N PRO A 323 -4.63 18.22 -7.97
CA PRO A 323 -5.46 19.20 -8.66
C PRO A 323 -6.74 18.60 -9.26
N PRO A 324 -7.89 19.32 -9.25
CA PRO A 324 -9.15 18.81 -9.77
C PRO A 324 -9.05 18.30 -11.22
N GLU A 325 -8.25 18.95 -12.05
CA GLU A 325 -8.00 18.54 -13.43
C GLU A 325 -7.34 17.15 -13.53
N ALA A 326 -6.45 16.82 -12.59
CA ALA A 326 -5.83 15.50 -12.54
C ALA A 326 -6.83 14.42 -12.11
N ILE A 327 -7.71 14.75 -11.15
CA ILE A 327 -8.77 13.84 -10.70
C ILE A 327 -9.77 13.60 -11.84
N GLU A 328 -10.14 14.62 -12.59
CA GLU A 328 -11.02 14.49 -13.77
C GLU A 328 -10.35 13.64 -14.87
N ALA A 329 -9.05 13.87 -15.13
CA ALA A 329 -8.32 13.13 -16.13
C ALA A 329 -8.15 11.63 -15.80
N MET A 330 -8.28 11.23 -14.52
CA MET A 330 -8.25 9.82 -14.12
C MET A 330 -9.27 8.97 -14.89
N HIS A 331 -10.47 9.48 -15.12
CA HIS A 331 -11.50 8.75 -15.87
C HIS A 331 -11.07 8.38 -17.30
N LYS A 332 -10.13 9.14 -17.87
CA LYS A 332 -9.56 8.88 -19.19
C LYS A 332 -8.38 7.91 -19.16
N TYR A 333 -7.49 8.05 -18.18
CA TYR A 333 -6.19 7.38 -18.17
C TYR A 333 -6.08 6.24 -17.15
N ILE A 334 -6.86 6.28 -16.07
CA ILE A 334 -6.81 5.32 -14.98
C ILE A 334 -8.23 4.81 -14.76
N LYS A 335 -8.52 3.59 -15.20
CA LYS A 335 -9.82 2.97 -14.96
C LYS A 335 -9.75 2.11 -13.70
N PRO A 336 -10.84 1.99 -12.91
CA PRO A 336 -10.93 0.96 -11.89
C PRO A 336 -10.76 -0.41 -12.55
N ALA A 337 -10.07 -1.34 -11.87
CA ALA A 337 -10.13 -2.73 -12.25
C ALA A 337 -11.56 -3.24 -12.02
N ASP A 338 -12.13 -3.92 -13.01
CA ASP A 338 -13.46 -4.52 -12.95
C ASP A 338 -13.54 -5.63 -11.88
#